data_eca75b30d1ed1cd9396b9420f7183f71
#
_entry.id   eca75b30d1ed1cd9396b9420f7183f71
#
_cell.length_a   1.000
_cell.length_b   1.000
_cell.length_c   1.000
_cell.angle_alpha   90.00
_cell.angle_beta   90.00
_cell.angle_gamma   90.00
#
_symmetry.space_group_name_H-M   'P 1'
#
loop_
_entity.id
_entity.type
_entity.pdbx_description
1 polymer ?
#
loop_
_entity_poly.entity_id
_entity_poly.type
_entity_poly.pdbx_seq_one_letter_code
_entity_poly.pdbx_strand_id
1 'polypeptide(L)'
;MTALTTLVYLHGFLSSPASPKAAVFARAAKQRGLCCRVPNLNVTDPAALSRCLADAVSDLTDGTWAAAGSSLGGFYAAHVLPGNPARVVLLNPAVNPWDYAVPYLGKTVTAADGTRVSVTEIWLDFLRRSAACRVTTPERTLVM
;
A
#
# COMPACT_ATOMS: atom_id res chain seq x y z
N MET A 1 -1.29 -6.99 -26.13
CA MET A 1 -1.63 -6.94 -24.69
C MET A 1 -0.51 -7.57 -23.89
N THR A 2 0.07 -6.84 -22.96
CA THR A 2 1.16 -7.33 -22.14
C THR A 2 0.61 -8.16 -20.98
N ALA A 3 1.20 -9.34 -20.75
CA ALA A 3 0.78 -10.21 -19.66
C ALA A 3 1.24 -9.65 -18.31
N LEU A 4 0.42 -9.80 -17.28
CA LEU A 4 0.80 -9.47 -15.91
C LEU A 4 1.86 -10.47 -15.40
N THR A 5 2.84 -9.96 -14.70
CA THR A 5 3.92 -10.78 -14.09
C THR A 5 3.93 -10.69 -12.57
N THR A 6 3.44 -9.60 -12.02
CA THR A 6 3.59 -9.29 -10.60
C THR A 6 2.32 -8.67 -10.02
N LEU A 7 2.00 -9.08 -8.80
CA LEU A 7 1.03 -8.43 -7.95
C LEU A 7 1.75 -7.78 -6.76
N VAL A 8 1.53 -6.49 -6.53
CA VAL A 8 2.02 -5.78 -5.35
C VAL A 8 0.83 -5.55 -4.42
N TYR A 9 0.88 -6.14 -3.22
CA TYR A 9 -0.16 -5.97 -2.23
C TYR A 9 0.30 -5.07 -1.08
N LEU A 10 -0.50 -4.05 -0.77
CA LEU A 10 -0.23 -3.07 0.27
C LEU A 10 -1.17 -3.29 1.46
N HIS A 11 -0.60 -3.68 2.61
CA HIS A 11 -1.36 -3.99 3.82
C HIS A 11 -1.81 -2.73 4.56
N GLY A 12 -2.78 -2.88 5.48
CA GLY A 12 -3.32 -1.80 6.28
C GLY A 12 -2.45 -1.37 7.47
N PHE A 13 -2.91 -0.33 8.16
CA PHE A 13 -2.25 0.21 9.35
C PHE A 13 -2.11 -0.87 10.42
N LEU A 14 -0.91 -1.01 10.96
CA LEU A 14 -0.53 -1.99 11.99
C LEU A 14 -0.72 -3.46 11.58
N SER A 15 -0.96 -3.74 10.33
CA SER A 15 -0.96 -5.08 9.76
C SER A 15 0.47 -5.53 9.45
N SER A 16 0.66 -6.52 8.60
CA SER A 16 2.00 -6.99 8.21
C SER A 16 1.99 -7.71 6.88
N PRO A 17 3.18 -7.94 6.27
CA PRO A 17 3.30 -8.80 5.10
C PRO A 17 2.85 -10.24 5.34
N ALA A 18 2.80 -10.70 6.59
CA ALA A 18 2.37 -12.04 6.97
C ALA A 18 0.89 -12.13 7.37
N SER A 19 0.10 -11.08 7.11
CA SER A 19 -1.32 -11.06 7.46
C SER A 19 -2.11 -12.13 6.69
N PRO A 20 -3.27 -12.58 7.23
CA PRO A 20 -4.14 -13.52 6.51
C PRO A 20 -4.54 -13.02 5.13
N LYS A 21 -4.81 -11.73 4.99
CA LYS A 21 -5.18 -11.13 3.71
C LYS A 21 -4.02 -11.15 2.73
N ALA A 22 -2.81 -10.82 3.18
CA ALA A 22 -1.59 -10.93 2.37
C ALA A 22 -1.39 -12.37 1.87
N ALA A 23 -1.61 -13.36 2.73
CA ALA A 23 -1.52 -14.77 2.36
C ALA A 23 -2.54 -15.16 1.27
N VAL A 24 -3.76 -14.63 1.32
CA VAL A 24 -4.78 -14.86 0.28
C VAL A 24 -4.31 -14.30 -1.06
N PHE A 25 -3.78 -13.08 -1.09
CA PHE A 25 -3.27 -12.47 -2.32
C PHE A 25 -2.06 -13.21 -2.85
N ALA A 26 -1.12 -13.62 -1.98
CA ALA A 26 0.05 -14.38 -2.38
C ALA A 26 -0.33 -15.72 -3.01
N ARG A 27 -1.29 -16.43 -2.43
CA ARG A 27 -1.81 -17.71 -2.97
C ARG A 27 -2.49 -17.51 -4.32
N ALA A 28 -3.35 -16.51 -4.42
CA ALA A 28 -4.05 -16.20 -5.67
C ALA A 28 -3.08 -15.82 -6.80
N ALA A 29 -2.05 -15.04 -6.48
CA ALA A 29 -1.00 -14.69 -7.43
C ALA A 29 -0.24 -15.93 -7.91
N LYS A 30 0.18 -16.79 -6.97
CA LYS A 30 0.89 -18.04 -7.29
C LYS A 30 0.08 -18.95 -8.21
N GLN A 31 -1.22 -19.09 -7.94
CA GLN A 31 -2.12 -19.90 -8.78
C GLN A 31 -2.22 -19.37 -10.22
N ARG A 32 -1.91 -18.10 -10.44
CA ARG A 32 -1.93 -17.44 -11.75
C ARG A 32 -0.54 -17.28 -12.37
N GLY A 33 0.48 -17.85 -11.77
CA GLY A 33 1.85 -17.71 -12.23
C GLY A 33 2.47 -16.33 -12.02
N LEU A 34 1.92 -15.53 -11.09
CA LEU A 34 2.42 -14.20 -10.78
C LEU A 34 3.32 -14.22 -9.54
N CYS A 35 4.34 -13.36 -9.54
CA CYS A 35 5.04 -12.99 -8.31
C CYS A 35 4.13 -12.15 -7.44
N CYS A 36 4.17 -12.35 -6.13
CA CYS A 36 3.50 -11.48 -5.18
C CYS A 36 4.53 -10.75 -4.31
N ARG A 37 4.44 -9.43 -4.24
CA ARG A 37 5.27 -8.59 -3.37
C ARG A 37 4.40 -7.94 -2.33
N VAL A 38 4.81 -8.04 -1.06
CA VAL A 38 4.11 -7.41 0.06
C VAL A 38 5.15 -6.64 0.87
N PRO A 39 5.39 -5.35 0.55
CA PRO A 39 6.33 -4.55 1.33
C PRO A 39 5.81 -4.34 2.75
N ASN A 40 6.72 -4.21 3.71
CA ASN A 40 6.35 -3.84 5.07
C ASN A 40 6.13 -2.33 5.14
N LEU A 41 4.89 -1.92 5.35
CA LEU A 41 4.46 -0.51 5.35
C LEU A 41 4.33 0.06 6.77
N ASN A 42 4.83 -0.64 7.79
CA ASN A 42 4.85 -0.16 9.16
C ASN A 42 5.99 0.86 9.36
N VAL A 43 5.98 1.91 8.55
CA VAL A 43 6.97 2.98 8.48
C VAL A 43 6.21 4.30 8.41
N THR A 44 6.53 5.24 9.29
CA THR A 44 5.87 6.55 9.36
C THR A 44 6.78 7.72 9.01
N ASP A 45 8.08 7.50 8.83
CA ASP A 45 8.93 8.52 8.22
C ASP A 45 8.58 8.66 6.74
N PRO A 46 8.13 9.84 6.26
CA PRO A 46 7.67 9.99 4.89
C PRO A 46 8.70 9.62 3.82
N ALA A 47 9.97 9.99 4.03
CA ALA A 47 11.02 9.65 3.08
C ALA A 47 11.29 8.14 3.02
N ALA A 48 11.32 7.47 4.17
CA ALA A 48 11.51 6.02 4.24
C ALA A 48 10.31 5.27 3.65
N LEU A 49 9.09 5.74 3.91
CA LEU A 49 7.87 5.17 3.34
C LEU A 49 7.86 5.29 1.82
N SER A 50 8.18 6.47 1.29
CA SER A 50 8.24 6.71 -0.15
C SER A 50 9.29 5.82 -0.82
N ARG A 51 10.47 5.64 -0.20
CA ARG A 51 11.49 4.70 -0.70
C ARG A 51 11.00 3.26 -0.68
N CYS A 52 10.35 2.85 0.40
CA CYS A 52 9.81 1.50 0.51
C CYS A 52 8.83 1.19 -0.62
N LEU A 53 7.92 2.10 -0.91
CA LEU A 53 6.96 1.95 -2.01
C LEU A 53 7.65 1.99 -3.38
N ALA A 54 8.58 2.90 -3.58
CA ALA A 54 9.34 2.99 -4.82
C ALA A 54 10.16 1.72 -5.07
N ASP A 55 10.85 1.20 -4.06
CA ASP A 55 11.66 -0.01 -4.16
C ASP A 55 10.81 -1.24 -4.50
N ALA A 56 9.58 -1.30 -4.02
CA ALA A 56 8.67 -2.41 -4.31
C ALA A 56 8.32 -2.53 -5.80
N VAL A 57 8.45 -1.45 -6.59
CA VAL A 57 8.03 -1.40 -8.00
C VAL A 57 9.13 -0.96 -8.95
N SER A 58 10.34 -0.62 -8.47
CA SER A 58 11.39 0.04 -9.24
C SER A 58 11.89 -0.76 -10.46
N ASP A 59 11.84 -2.08 -10.40
CA ASP A 59 12.25 -3.00 -11.46
C ASP A 59 11.08 -3.51 -12.31
N LEU A 60 9.87 -3.03 -12.07
CA LEU A 60 8.67 -3.46 -12.79
C LEU A 60 8.45 -2.62 -14.04
N THR A 61 8.15 -3.29 -15.14
CA THR A 61 7.81 -2.62 -16.40
C THR A 61 6.36 -2.15 -16.38
N ASP A 62 6.13 -0.94 -16.83
CA ASP A 62 4.79 -0.36 -16.95
C ASP A 62 3.81 -1.32 -17.63
N GLY A 63 2.63 -1.44 -17.08
CA GLY A 63 1.56 -2.26 -17.62
C GLY A 63 1.74 -3.77 -17.42
N THR A 64 2.82 -4.24 -16.78
CA THR A 64 3.05 -5.67 -16.54
C THR A 64 2.74 -6.12 -15.13
N TRP A 65 2.25 -5.22 -14.28
CA TRP A 65 1.96 -5.52 -12.87
C TRP A 65 0.64 -4.90 -12.45
N ALA A 66 0.11 -5.41 -11.35
CA ALA A 66 -1.09 -4.87 -10.72
C ALA A 66 -0.80 -4.55 -9.26
N ALA A 67 -1.54 -3.61 -8.72
CA ALA A 67 -1.50 -3.26 -7.30
C ALA A 67 -2.84 -3.60 -6.65
N ALA A 68 -2.79 -4.04 -5.41
CA ALA A 68 -3.95 -4.15 -4.54
C ALA A 68 -3.61 -3.55 -3.18
N GLY A 69 -4.55 -2.86 -2.56
CA GLY A 69 -4.32 -2.27 -1.26
C GLY A 69 -5.57 -2.33 -0.40
N SER A 70 -5.40 -2.60 0.89
CA SER A 70 -6.48 -2.70 1.87
C SER A 70 -6.37 -1.59 2.90
N SER A 71 -7.47 -0.88 3.17
CA SER A 71 -7.54 0.19 4.16
C SER A 71 -6.46 1.27 3.90
N LEU A 72 -5.51 1.50 4.80
CA LEU A 72 -4.39 2.43 4.58
C LEU A 72 -3.53 2.03 3.37
N GLY A 73 -3.34 0.74 3.14
CA GLY A 73 -2.68 0.24 1.92
C GLY A 73 -3.42 0.63 0.64
N GLY A 74 -4.75 0.68 0.69
CA GLY A 74 -5.57 1.22 -0.40
C GLY A 74 -5.33 2.70 -0.64
N PHE A 75 -5.21 3.48 0.42
CA PHE A 75 -4.84 4.89 0.33
C PHE A 75 -3.45 5.05 -0.33
N TYR A 76 -2.47 4.27 0.08
CA TYR A 76 -1.14 4.32 -0.53
C TYR A 76 -1.17 3.93 -2.01
N ALA A 77 -1.94 2.90 -2.37
CA ALA A 77 -2.07 2.49 -3.77
C ALA A 77 -2.71 3.59 -4.64
N ALA A 78 -3.65 4.35 -4.09
CA ALA A 78 -4.35 5.40 -4.81
C ALA A 78 -3.57 6.72 -4.90
N HIS A 79 -2.75 7.04 -3.89
CA HIS A 79 -2.19 8.38 -3.71
C HIS A 79 -0.67 8.46 -3.62
N VAL A 80 0.02 7.36 -3.32
CA VAL A 80 1.45 7.40 -3.00
C VAL A 80 2.30 6.44 -3.84
N LEU A 81 1.79 5.26 -4.16
CA LEU A 81 2.55 4.23 -4.90
C LEU A 81 2.95 4.75 -6.28
N PRO A 82 4.25 4.82 -6.60
CA PRO A 82 4.70 5.26 -7.90
C PRO A 82 4.56 4.16 -8.96
N GLY A 83 4.85 4.52 -10.20
CA GLY A 83 4.82 3.59 -11.32
C GLY A 83 3.48 3.57 -12.05
N ASN A 84 3.35 2.66 -12.99
CA ASN A 84 2.19 2.61 -13.87
C ASN A 84 1.64 1.18 -13.96
N PRO A 85 0.87 0.75 -12.95
CA PRO A 85 0.25 -0.57 -12.97
C PRO A 85 -0.82 -0.68 -14.05
N ALA A 86 -1.01 -1.88 -14.56
CA ALA A 86 -2.10 -2.17 -15.50
C ALA A 86 -3.47 -2.11 -14.81
N ARG A 87 -3.54 -2.48 -13.55
CA ARG A 87 -4.76 -2.51 -12.73
C ARG A 87 -4.46 -2.18 -11.28
N VAL A 88 -5.43 -1.56 -10.62
CA VAL A 88 -5.38 -1.27 -9.18
C VAL A 88 -6.69 -1.74 -8.55
N VAL A 89 -6.60 -2.45 -7.43
CA VAL A 89 -7.74 -2.88 -6.65
C VAL A 89 -7.65 -2.26 -5.26
N LEU A 90 -8.66 -1.49 -4.89
CA LEU A 90 -8.75 -0.85 -3.59
C LEU A 90 -9.82 -1.55 -2.75
N LEU A 91 -9.40 -2.20 -1.66
CA LEU A 91 -10.27 -2.95 -0.77
C LEU A 91 -10.57 -2.09 0.46
N ASN A 92 -11.81 -1.61 0.57
CA ASN A 92 -12.22 -0.75 1.67
C ASN A 92 -11.16 0.32 1.99
N PRO A 93 -10.76 1.14 0.98
CA PRO A 93 -9.64 2.05 1.14
C PRO A 93 -9.93 3.12 2.19
N ALA A 94 -8.92 3.46 2.98
CA ALA A 94 -9.00 4.60 3.88
C ALA A 94 -9.10 5.89 3.05
N VAL A 95 -10.11 6.70 3.32
CA VAL A 95 -10.33 7.98 2.61
C VAL A 95 -9.60 9.11 3.33
N ASN A 96 -9.72 9.16 4.64
CA ASN A 96 -9.08 10.13 5.51
C ASN A 96 -8.26 9.39 6.58
N PRO A 97 -7.13 8.77 6.22
CA PRO A 97 -6.40 7.88 7.14
C PRO A 97 -5.88 8.62 8.40
N TRP A 98 -5.65 9.93 8.31
CA TRP A 98 -5.28 10.74 9.49
C TRP A 98 -6.34 10.68 10.60
N ASP A 99 -7.62 10.54 10.28
CA ASP A 99 -8.68 10.46 11.29
C ASP A 99 -8.55 9.21 12.18
N TYR A 100 -8.08 8.11 11.62
CA TYR A 100 -7.81 6.87 12.38
C TYR A 100 -6.53 6.97 13.20
N ALA A 101 -5.57 7.74 12.72
CA ALA A 101 -4.25 7.82 13.32
C ALA A 101 -4.17 8.85 14.45
N VAL A 102 -4.99 9.90 14.40
CA VAL A 102 -4.98 10.98 15.42
C VAL A 102 -5.06 10.47 16.86
N PRO A 103 -5.87 9.45 17.21
CA PRO A 103 -5.89 8.92 18.58
C PRO A 103 -4.55 8.37 19.06
N TYR A 104 -3.66 8.02 18.15
CA TYR A 104 -2.34 7.47 18.44
C TYR A 104 -1.23 8.51 18.33
N LEU A 105 -1.55 9.76 18.02
CA LEU A 105 -0.56 10.83 17.84
C LEU A 105 0.34 10.97 19.08
N GLY A 106 1.64 10.98 18.85
CA GLY A 106 2.65 11.04 19.90
C GLY A 106 2.94 9.71 20.59
N LYS A 107 2.26 8.64 20.18
CA LYS A 107 2.43 7.29 20.74
C LYS A 107 3.23 6.41 19.80
N THR A 108 3.88 5.40 20.38
CA THR A 108 4.47 4.28 19.64
C THR A 108 3.59 3.06 19.87
N VAL A 109 3.10 2.47 18.79
CA VAL A 109 2.21 1.30 18.81
C VAL A 109 2.90 0.12 18.15
N THR A 110 2.49 -1.10 18.51
CA THR A 110 3.09 -2.32 17.98
C THR A 110 2.20 -2.91 16.89
N ALA A 111 2.77 -3.12 15.71
CA ALA A 111 2.09 -3.78 14.61
C ALA A 111 1.97 -5.29 14.86
N ALA A 112 1.20 -5.97 14.03
CA ALA A 112 0.93 -7.41 14.17
C ALA A 112 2.20 -8.28 14.11
N ASP A 113 3.24 -7.83 13.41
CA ASP A 113 4.53 -8.53 13.30
C ASP A 113 5.56 -8.13 14.35
N GLY A 114 5.15 -7.31 15.33
CA GLY A 114 6.04 -6.81 16.39
C GLY A 114 6.77 -5.50 16.03
N THR A 115 6.67 -5.00 14.82
CA THR A 115 7.26 -3.71 14.43
C THR A 115 6.65 -2.58 15.26
N ARG A 116 7.51 -1.71 15.79
CA ARG A 116 7.06 -0.53 16.54
C ARG A 116 6.89 0.64 15.59
N VAL A 117 5.71 1.27 15.65
CA VAL A 117 5.30 2.34 14.76
C VAL A 117 5.03 3.59 15.58
N SER A 118 5.78 4.65 15.30
CA SER A 118 5.57 5.95 15.95
C SER A 118 4.64 6.81 15.10
N VAL A 119 3.53 7.23 15.70
CA VAL A 119 2.56 8.10 15.02
C VAL A 119 2.93 9.55 15.29
N THR A 120 3.32 10.26 14.22
CA THR A 120 3.86 11.61 14.28
C THR A 120 3.02 12.60 13.49
N GLU A 121 3.06 13.88 13.85
CA GLU A 121 2.42 14.94 13.08
C GLU A 121 2.97 15.03 11.65
N ILE A 122 4.28 14.79 11.46
CA ILE A 122 4.91 14.80 10.14
C ILE A 122 4.29 13.74 9.23
N TRP A 123 4.04 12.54 9.75
CA TRP A 123 3.37 11.49 8.99
C TRP A 123 1.92 11.85 8.68
N LEU A 124 1.17 12.39 9.65
CA LEU A 124 -0.21 12.83 9.41
C LEU A 124 -0.29 13.90 8.33
N ASP A 125 0.61 14.87 8.35
CA ASP A 125 0.68 15.91 7.33
C ASP A 125 1.05 15.35 5.96
N PHE A 126 1.94 14.37 5.93
CA PHE A 126 2.27 13.64 4.70
C PHE A 126 1.02 12.96 4.12
N LEU A 127 0.21 12.29 4.95
CA LEU A 127 -1.04 11.66 4.50
C LEU A 127 -2.01 12.69 3.94
N ARG A 128 -2.21 13.81 4.64
CA ARG A 128 -3.11 14.89 4.19
C ARG A 128 -2.68 15.47 2.85
N ARG A 129 -1.40 15.73 2.68
CA ARG A 129 -0.86 16.25 1.40
C ARG A 129 -0.96 15.24 0.28
N SER A 130 -0.72 13.97 0.58
CA SER A 130 -0.81 12.88 -0.41
C SER A 130 -2.23 12.72 -0.95
N ALA A 131 -3.25 12.99 -0.15
CA ALA A 131 -4.65 12.91 -0.57
C ALA A 131 -5.01 13.85 -1.73
N ALA A 132 -4.25 14.93 -1.91
CA ALA A 132 -4.43 15.85 -3.04
C ALA A 132 -3.90 15.29 -4.35
N CYS A 133 -3.07 14.24 -4.32
CA CYS A 133 -2.49 13.60 -5.48
C CYS A 133 -3.19 12.28 -5.77
N ARG A 134 -3.39 11.96 -7.03
CA ARG A 134 -3.90 10.67 -7.45
C ARG A 134 -2.91 10.03 -8.42
N VAL A 135 -2.41 8.85 -8.09
CA VAL A 135 -1.42 8.12 -8.89
C VAL A 135 -2.05 7.03 -9.75
N THR A 136 -3.35 6.79 -9.60
CA THR A 136 -4.10 5.82 -10.41
C THR A 136 -5.23 6.51 -11.18
N THR A 137 -5.69 5.87 -12.25
CA THR A 137 -6.79 6.38 -13.08
C THR A 137 -8.07 5.55 -12.85
N PRO A 138 -9.27 6.16 -12.99
CA PRO A 138 -10.52 5.44 -12.80
C PRO A 138 -10.67 4.20 -13.70
N GLU A 139 -10.19 4.26 -14.93
CA GLU A 139 -10.32 3.18 -15.92
C GLU A 139 -9.54 1.92 -15.50
N ARG A 140 -8.51 2.08 -14.69
CA ARG A 140 -7.65 0.99 -14.21
C ARG A 140 -7.93 0.59 -12.77
N THR A 141 -8.88 1.26 -12.12
CA THR A 141 -9.11 1.12 -10.67
C THR A 141 -10.46 0.47 -10.40
N LEU A 142 -10.43 -0.59 -9.58
CA LEU A 142 -11.61 -1.21 -9.00
C LEU A 142 -11.63 -0.90 -7.50
N VAL A 143 -12.75 -0.39 -7.00
CA VAL A 143 -12.97 -0.14 -5.57
C VAL A 143 -14.00 -1.14 -5.06
N MET A 144 -13.69 -1.80 -3.97
CA MET A 144 -14.53 -2.81 -3.34
C MET A 144 -14.80 -2.48 -1.86
#